data_2e904e0ee159c079e1a9050c2886af46
#
_entry.id   2e904e0ee159c079e1a9050c2886af46
#
_cell.length_a   1.000
_cell.length_b   1.000
_cell.length_c   1.000
_cell.angle_alpha   90.00
_cell.angle_beta   90.00
_cell.angle_gamma   90.00
#
_symmetry.space_group_name_H-M   'P 1'
#
loop_
_entity.id
_entity.type
_entity.pdbx_description
1 polymer ?
#
loop_
_entity_poly.entity_id
_entity_poly.type
_entity_poly.pdbx_seq_one_letter_code
_entity_poly.pdbx_strand_id
1 'polypeptide(L)'
;MKRIFIYISLIFCTLNSFAQIHELGVFAGGINYIGDVGPTDYIAPNEPAFGIVYKWNRSPRHAWRFSYYQGNLTSKDIDSKVPSRYLRGNSFENKVKEFSLGLEFNFMDFDLHDGRKKVTPYVFTGVNYFIYDEIFIGNRESYLDYQSSAFALPMVIGVKARLFSNFVIGAEVGARYTFTDNLDGSNPENDNFDSLRFGNLNSNDWYVFSGLTLTYTFGQNPCFCAE
;
A
#
# COMPACT_ATOMS: atom_id res chain seq x y z
N MET A 1 -9.00 -7.24 39.27
CA MET A 1 -7.81 -7.76 38.57
C MET A 1 -7.89 -9.24 38.24
N LYS A 2 -8.17 -10.18 39.15
CA LYS A 2 -8.27 -11.64 38.87
C LYS A 2 -9.29 -11.99 37.77
N ARG A 3 -10.44 -11.34 37.71
CA ARG A 3 -11.47 -11.61 36.66
C ARG A 3 -11.05 -11.19 35.27
N ILE A 4 -10.31 -10.10 35.12
CA ILE A 4 -9.75 -9.61 33.84
C ILE A 4 -8.71 -10.60 33.33
N PHE A 5 -7.86 -11.15 34.21
CA PHE A 5 -6.87 -12.18 33.84
C PHE A 5 -7.54 -13.47 33.33
N ILE A 6 -8.68 -13.85 33.89
CA ILE A 6 -9.46 -15.04 33.45
C ILE A 6 -10.04 -14.80 32.06
N TYR A 7 -10.59 -13.62 31.77
CA TYR A 7 -11.12 -13.29 30.43
C TYR A 7 -10.01 -13.20 29.37
N ILE A 8 -8.86 -12.63 29.72
CA ILE A 8 -7.68 -12.59 28.83
C ILE A 8 -7.16 -14.01 28.57
N SER A 9 -7.10 -14.88 29.60
CA SER A 9 -6.69 -16.28 29.46
C SER A 9 -7.68 -17.10 28.63
N LEU A 10 -8.99 -16.86 28.77
CA LEU A 10 -10.03 -17.52 27.96
C LEU A 10 -9.94 -17.08 26.48
N ILE A 11 -9.69 -15.80 26.20
CA ILE A 11 -9.46 -15.30 24.86
C ILE A 11 -8.20 -15.93 24.24
N PHE A 12 -7.14 -16.09 25.02
CA PHE A 12 -5.90 -16.74 24.57
C PHE A 12 -6.09 -18.26 24.32
N CYS A 13 -6.94 -18.95 25.07
CA CYS A 13 -7.23 -20.36 24.86
C CYS A 13 -8.09 -20.62 23.62
N THR A 14 -8.91 -19.70 23.18
CA THR A 14 -9.70 -19.83 21.94
C THR A 14 -8.88 -19.61 20.67
N LEU A 15 -7.65 -19.06 20.77
CA LEU A 15 -6.74 -18.84 19.65
C LEU A 15 -6.01 -20.11 19.19
N ASN A 16 -6.11 -21.23 19.90
CA ASN A 16 -5.40 -22.48 19.56
C ASN A 16 -6.17 -23.43 18.62
N SER A 17 -7.29 -23.00 18.07
CA SER A 17 -8.00 -23.84 17.11
C SER A 17 -7.75 -23.27 15.74
N PHE A 18 -6.94 -23.99 14.96
CA PHE A 18 -7.04 -23.97 13.50
C PHE A 18 -5.69 -23.89 12.80
N ALA A 19 -5.40 -24.91 12.17
CA ALA A 19 -4.60 -25.24 11.04
C ALA A 19 -4.63 -24.17 9.91
N GLN A 20 -4.27 -22.91 10.19
CA GLN A 20 -4.25 -21.82 9.21
C GLN A 20 -2.81 -21.39 8.98
N ILE A 21 -2.47 -21.13 7.71
CA ILE A 21 -1.15 -20.64 7.38
C ILE A 21 -1.11 -19.13 7.43
N HIS A 22 -0.15 -18.66 8.18
CA HIS A 22 0.20 -17.25 8.26
C HIS A 22 1.45 -16.98 7.43
N GLU A 23 1.52 -15.82 6.84
CA GLU A 23 2.71 -15.30 6.19
C GLU A 23 3.06 -13.97 6.82
N LEU A 24 4.33 -13.81 7.16
CA LEU A 24 4.91 -12.53 7.59
C LEU A 24 6.12 -12.23 6.72
N GLY A 25 6.21 -11.02 6.22
CA GLY A 25 7.32 -10.66 5.35
C GLY A 25 7.48 -9.17 5.15
N VAL A 26 8.34 -8.86 4.22
CA VAL A 26 8.73 -7.50 3.88
C VAL A 26 8.42 -7.19 2.43
N PHE A 27 8.18 -5.91 2.17
CA PHE A 27 8.12 -5.31 0.84
C PHE A 27 9.34 -4.40 0.66
N ALA A 28 9.95 -4.46 -0.50
CA ALA A 28 10.98 -3.53 -0.94
C ALA A 28 10.74 -3.17 -2.41
N GLY A 29 10.73 -1.88 -2.71
CA GLY A 29 10.43 -1.39 -4.05
C GLY A 29 10.54 0.11 -4.14
N GLY A 30 9.72 0.69 -4.98
CA GLY A 30 9.62 2.13 -5.13
C GLY A 30 8.17 2.61 -5.15
N ILE A 31 8.03 3.91 -5.05
CA ILE A 31 6.77 4.64 -5.09
C ILE A 31 6.87 5.76 -6.13
N ASN A 32 5.75 6.08 -6.78
CA ASN A 32 5.59 7.28 -7.60
C ASN A 32 4.22 7.92 -7.41
N TYR A 33 4.17 9.20 -7.69
CA TYR A 33 2.97 10.03 -7.60
C TYR A 33 2.33 10.24 -8.98
N ILE A 34 1.01 10.44 -9.01
CA ILE A 34 0.22 10.79 -10.19
C ILE A 34 -0.86 11.80 -9.77
N GLY A 35 -0.78 13.03 -10.25
CA GLY A 35 -1.73 14.09 -9.98
C GLY A 35 -1.38 15.37 -10.74
N ASP A 36 -1.46 16.53 -10.07
CA ASP A 36 -1.34 17.84 -10.72
C ASP A 36 0.09 18.34 -10.92
N VAL A 37 1.05 17.86 -10.13
CA VAL A 37 2.47 18.22 -10.27
C VAL A 37 3.25 17.08 -10.92
N GLY A 38 4.07 17.40 -11.92
CA GLY A 38 5.01 16.50 -12.58
C GLY A 38 4.42 15.66 -13.70
N PRO A 39 5.10 14.53 -14.06
CA PRO A 39 4.65 13.61 -15.08
C PRO A 39 3.47 12.77 -14.60
N THR A 40 2.66 12.25 -15.56
CA THR A 40 1.51 11.38 -15.30
C THR A 40 1.77 9.92 -15.69
N ASP A 41 3.01 9.47 -15.52
CA ASP A 41 3.37 8.09 -15.81
C ASP A 41 2.86 7.16 -14.70
N TYR A 42 2.12 6.10 -15.08
CA TYR A 42 1.41 5.24 -14.12
C TYR A 42 2.34 4.36 -13.27
N ILE A 43 3.41 3.84 -13.88
CA ILE A 43 4.37 2.96 -13.20
C ILE A 43 5.77 3.49 -13.50
N ALA A 44 6.24 4.38 -12.64
CA ALA A 44 7.53 5.05 -12.78
C ALA A 44 8.15 5.32 -11.39
N PRO A 45 8.43 4.25 -10.60
CA PRO A 45 8.93 4.42 -9.24
C PRO A 45 10.22 5.26 -9.25
N ASN A 46 10.19 6.39 -8.56
CA ASN A 46 11.27 7.35 -8.49
C ASN A 46 11.87 7.50 -7.08
N GLU A 47 11.17 7.02 -6.06
CA GLU A 47 11.63 7.02 -4.68
C GLU A 47 11.56 5.63 -4.06
N PRO A 48 12.48 5.26 -3.14
CA PRO A 48 12.45 3.97 -2.48
C PRO A 48 11.25 3.86 -1.53
N ALA A 49 10.69 2.65 -1.45
CA ALA A 49 9.61 2.32 -0.54
C ALA A 49 9.83 0.97 0.13
N PHE A 50 9.48 0.90 1.41
CA PHE A 50 9.63 -0.30 2.23
C PHE A 50 8.35 -0.57 3.02
N GLY A 51 8.14 -1.83 3.38
CA GLY A 51 6.98 -2.18 4.17
C GLY A 51 7.04 -3.56 4.79
N ILE A 52 6.02 -3.83 5.59
CA ILE A 52 5.78 -5.12 6.24
C ILE A 52 4.43 -5.64 5.76
N VAL A 53 4.37 -6.93 5.47
CA VAL A 53 3.17 -7.60 5.00
C VAL A 53 2.88 -8.80 5.89
N TYR A 54 1.65 -8.88 6.36
CA TYR A 54 1.12 -10.05 7.04
C TYR A 54 -0.07 -10.59 6.26
N LYS A 55 -0.13 -11.90 6.06
CA LYS A 55 -1.24 -12.57 5.40
C LYS A 55 -1.77 -13.72 6.25
N TRP A 56 -3.07 -13.81 6.30
CA TRP A 56 -3.79 -14.91 6.91
C TRP A 56 -4.51 -15.70 5.82
N ASN A 57 -3.91 -16.82 5.42
CA ASN A 57 -4.41 -17.64 4.34
C ASN A 57 -5.58 -18.51 4.83
N ARG A 58 -6.79 -18.17 4.42
CA ARG A 58 -8.03 -18.88 4.77
C ARG A 58 -8.30 -20.07 3.86
N SER A 59 -7.78 -20.01 2.65
CA SER A 59 -7.88 -21.06 1.63
C SER A 59 -6.74 -20.91 0.62
N PRO A 60 -6.54 -21.88 -0.29
CA PRO A 60 -5.58 -21.73 -1.38
C PRO A 60 -5.82 -20.52 -2.27
N ARG A 61 -7.06 -19.98 -2.28
CA ARG A 61 -7.45 -18.86 -3.14
C ARG A 61 -7.66 -17.54 -2.42
N HIS A 62 -7.84 -17.53 -1.09
CA HIS A 62 -8.18 -16.33 -0.36
C HIS A 62 -7.28 -16.12 0.85
N ALA A 63 -6.76 -14.92 1.00
CA ALA A 63 -6.04 -14.50 2.19
C ALA A 63 -6.50 -13.11 2.64
N TRP A 64 -6.67 -12.94 3.94
CA TRP A 64 -6.70 -11.61 4.53
C TRP A 64 -5.28 -11.06 4.56
N ARG A 65 -5.09 -9.85 4.04
CA ARG A 65 -3.79 -9.18 4.01
C ARG A 65 -3.87 -7.90 4.81
N PHE A 66 -2.91 -7.76 5.72
CA PHE A 66 -2.60 -6.54 6.42
C PHE A 66 -1.20 -6.09 6.02
N SER A 67 -1.01 -4.81 5.71
CA SER A 67 0.30 -4.29 5.36
C SER A 67 0.52 -2.88 5.90
N TYR A 68 1.78 -2.58 6.20
CA TYR A 68 2.29 -1.25 6.47
C TYR A 68 3.34 -0.90 5.44
N TYR A 69 3.16 0.19 4.71
CA TYR A 69 4.11 0.68 3.73
C TYR A 69 4.48 2.13 4.03
N GLN A 70 5.70 2.50 3.69
CA GLN A 70 6.18 3.88 3.77
C GLN A 70 7.08 4.21 2.59
N GLY A 71 7.04 5.47 2.16
CA GLY A 71 7.89 6.03 1.11
C GLY A 71 7.70 7.53 1.01
N ASN A 72 8.56 8.17 0.25
CA ASN A 72 8.41 9.57 -0.08
C ASN A 72 7.80 9.69 -1.48
N LEU A 73 6.81 10.57 -1.63
CA LEU A 73 6.29 10.99 -2.92
C LEU A 73 7.05 12.23 -3.35
N THR A 74 7.69 12.18 -4.50
CA THR A 74 8.35 13.33 -5.11
C THR A 74 7.91 13.47 -6.55
N SER A 75 7.71 14.70 -7.00
CA SER A 75 7.44 14.97 -8.40
C SER A 75 7.87 16.39 -8.77
N LYS A 76 8.28 16.58 -10.03
CA LYS A 76 8.75 17.86 -10.56
C LYS A 76 8.10 18.15 -11.89
N ASP A 77 7.56 19.33 -12.05
CA ASP A 77 6.94 19.78 -13.29
C ASP A 77 7.91 19.84 -14.49
N ILE A 78 9.19 20.04 -14.20
CA ILE A 78 10.23 20.07 -15.25
C ILE A 78 10.39 18.71 -15.96
N ASP A 79 10.00 17.62 -15.31
CA ASP A 79 10.03 16.28 -15.87
C ASP A 79 8.77 15.95 -16.68
N SER A 80 7.77 16.85 -16.67
CA SER A 80 6.51 16.67 -17.38
C SER A 80 6.62 16.94 -18.87
N LYS A 81 5.96 16.12 -19.67
CA LYS A 81 5.79 16.32 -21.12
C LYS A 81 4.69 17.34 -21.46
N VAL A 82 3.95 17.82 -20.46
CA VAL A 82 2.89 18.81 -20.61
C VAL A 82 3.48 20.21 -20.54
N PRO A 83 3.41 21.02 -21.61
CA PRO A 83 4.09 22.32 -21.66
C PRO A 83 3.70 23.29 -20.54
N SER A 84 2.44 23.29 -20.11
CA SER A 84 1.95 24.17 -19.03
C SER A 84 2.58 23.83 -17.68
N ARG A 85 2.75 22.53 -17.37
CA ARG A 85 3.45 22.07 -16.16
C ARG A 85 4.94 22.41 -16.23
N TYR A 86 5.60 22.11 -17.35
CA TYR A 86 6.99 22.41 -17.57
C TYR A 86 7.31 23.90 -17.34
N LEU A 87 6.47 24.80 -17.85
CA LEU A 87 6.63 26.25 -17.68
C LEU A 87 6.33 26.72 -16.24
N ARG A 88 5.40 26.06 -15.54
CA ARG A 88 5.07 26.34 -14.14
C ARG A 88 6.26 25.99 -13.24
N GLY A 89 6.86 24.83 -13.42
CA GLY A 89 8.11 24.42 -12.79
C GLY A 89 8.01 24.14 -11.29
N ASN A 90 6.85 23.72 -10.79
CA ASN A 90 6.65 23.34 -9.40
C ASN A 90 7.33 22.00 -9.08
N SER A 91 7.69 21.82 -7.81
CA SER A 91 8.20 20.57 -7.29
C SER A 91 7.68 20.35 -5.86
N PHE A 92 7.48 19.07 -5.49
CA PHE A 92 7.10 18.75 -4.13
C PHE A 92 7.78 17.48 -3.64
N GLU A 93 7.83 17.37 -2.31
CA GLU A 93 8.16 16.17 -1.56
C GLU A 93 7.12 15.99 -0.45
N ASN A 94 6.60 14.77 -0.30
CA ASN A 94 5.62 14.42 0.72
C ASN A 94 5.89 13.01 1.25
N LYS A 95 5.79 12.83 2.56
CA LYS A 95 6.03 11.55 3.20
C LYS A 95 4.73 10.81 3.47
N VAL A 96 4.60 9.61 2.92
CA VAL A 96 3.43 8.76 3.09
C VAL A 96 3.76 7.54 3.95
N LYS A 97 2.89 7.28 4.94
CA LYS A 97 2.84 6.05 5.75
C LYS A 97 1.45 5.47 5.64
N GLU A 98 1.32 4.27 5.08
CA GLU A 98 0.03 3.65 4.81
C GLU A 98 -0.15 2.36 5.61
N PHE A 99 -1.37 2.16 6.11
CA PHE A 99 -1.87 0.92 6.69
C PHE A 99 -2.99 0.39 5.82
N SER A 100 -2.85 -0.85 5.34
CA SER A 100 -3.85 -1.47 4.47
C SER A 100 -4.43 -2.71 5.14
N LEU A 101 -5.73 -2.89 4.96
CA LEU A 101 -6.45 -4.12 5.33
C LEU A 101 -7.37 -4.51 4.18
N GLY A 102 -7.30 -5.76 3.73
CA GLY A 102 -8.16 -6.20 2.64
C GLY A 102 -8.03 -7.69 2.33
N LEU A 103 -8.56 -8.04 1.17
CA LEU A 103 -8.60 -9.40 0.67
C LEU A 103 -7.65 -9.56 -0.52
N GLU A 104 -6.78 -10.56 -0.44
CA GLU A 104 -5.96 -11.02 -1.53
C GLU A 104 -6.60 -12.28 -2.14
N PHE A 105 -6.83 -12.27 -3.45
CA PHE A 105 -7.39 -13.38 -4.21
C PHE A 105 -6.38 -13.95 -5.19
N ASN A 106 -6.13 -15.26 -5.10
CA ASN A 106 -5.24 -16.01 -5.99
C ASN A 106 -6.03 -16.60 -7.14
N PHE A 107 -5.60 -16.38 -8.37
CA PHE A 107 -6.26 -16.94 -9.56
C PHE A 107 -6.04 -18.44 -9.74
N MET A 108 -4.95 -18.96 -9.19
CA MET A 108 -4.67 -20.40 -9.14
C MET A 108 -4.58 -20.87 -7.71
N ASP A 109 -4.80 -22.17 -7.47
CA ASP A 109 -4.68 -22.76 -6.15
C ASP A 109 -3.25 -22.67 -5.63
N PHE A 110 -3.05 -21.80 -4.66
CA PHE A 110 -1.76 -21.57 -4.03
C PHE A 110 -1.72 -22.22 -2.64
N ASP A 111 -1.75 -23.57 -2.65
CA ASP A 111 -1.64 -24.34 -1.43
C ASP A 111 -0.21 -24.34 -0.92
N LEU A 112 0.00 -23.78 0.27
CA LEU A 112 1.28 -23.66 0.93
C LEU A 112 1.74 -24.95 1.63
N HIS A 113 0.88 -25.98 1.72
CA HIS A 113 1.24 -27.31 2.27
C HIS A 113 1.82 -28.23 1.22
N ASP A 114 1.40 -28.05 -0.04
CA ASP A 114 1.92 -28.84 -1.14
C ASP A 114 3.37 -28.45 -1.43
N GLY A 115 4.32 -29.34 -1.17
CA GLY A 115 5.77 -29.09 -1.33
C GLY A 115 6.23 -28.72 -2.74
N ARG A 116 5.32 -28.70 -3.72
CA ARG A 116 5.62 -28.36 -5.11
C ARG A 116 5.83 -26.86 -5.30
N LYS A 117 6.65 -26.50 -6.29
CA LYS A 117 6.78 -25.11 -6.74
C LYS A 117 5.46 -24.68 -7.35
N LYS A 118 4.87 -23.62 -6.81
CA LYS A 118 3.62 -23.03 -7.31
C LYS A 118 3.83 -21.57 -7.63
N VAL A 119 3.15 -21.11 -8.66
CA VAL A 119 3.11 -19.71 -9.08
C VAL A 119 1.65 -19.34 -9.25
N THR A 120 1.25 -18.16 -8.80
CA THR A 120 -0.10 -17.64 -9.02
C THR A 120 -0.07 -16.13 -9.23
N PRO A 121 -0.79 -15.63 -10.22
CA PRO A 121 -1.22 -14.24 -10.23
C PRO A 121 -2.21 -14.00 -9.08
N TYR A 122 -2.24 -12.78 -8.56
CA TYR A 122 -3.19 -12.38 -7.54
C TYR A 122 -3.61 -10.93 -7.69
N VAL A 123 -4.75 -10.62 -7.09
CA VAL A 123 -5.21 -9.24 -6.89
C VAL A 123 -5.43 -9.01 -5.40
N PHE A 124 -5.22 -7.77 -4.96
CA PHE A 124 -5.55 -7.35 -3.61
C PHE A 124 -6.32 -6.04 -3.65
N THR A 125 -7.37 -5.97 -2.86
CA THR A 125 -8.16 -4.76 -2.64
C THR A 125 -8.67 -4.72 -1.21
N GLY A 126 -9.03 -3.53 -0.75
CA GLY A 126 -9.50 -3.31 0.62
C GLY A 126 -9.63 -1.84 0.95
N VAL A 127 -9.17 -1.47 2.14
CA VAL A 127 -9.15 -0.09 2.61
C VAL A 127 -7.74 0.25 3.06
N ASN A 128 -7.27 1.43 2.66
CA ASN A 128 -6.05 2.04 3.17
C ASN A 128 -6.40 3.23 4.04
N TYR A 129 -5.72 3.34 5.17
CA TYR A 129 -5.60 4.55 5.95
C TYR A 129 -4.15 5.02 5.85
N PHE A 130 -3.92 6.25 5.42
CA PHE A 130 -2.57 6.76 5.28
C PHE A 130 -2.42 8.13 5.94
N ILE A 131 -1.20 8.39 6.40
CA ILE A 131 -0.77 9.63 7.03
C ILE A 131 0.20 10.30 6.06
N TYR A 132 0.01 11.57 5.82
CA TYR A 132 0.79 12.39 4.91
C TYR A 132 0.97 13.79 5.46
N ASP A 133 1.85 14.56 4.85
CA ASP A 133 2.09 15.94 5.21
C ASP A 133 1.16 16.83 4.36
N GLU A 134 0.31 17.65 5.00
CA GLU A 134 -0.38 18.75 4.33
C GLU A 134 0.64 19.79 3.95
N ILE A 135 0.74 20.06 2.65
CA ILE A 135 1.72 20.94 2.06
C ILE A 135 1.05 22.00 1.18
N PHE A 136 1.74 23.10 0.94
CA PHE A 136 1.37 24.10 -0.05
C PHE A 136 2.60 24.46 -0.91
N ILE A 137 2.38 24.87 -2.15
CA ILE A 137 3.46 25.29 -3.07
C ILE A 137 3.66 26.78 -2.96
N GLY A 138 4.87 27.18 -2.53
CA GLY A 138 5.35 28.55 -2.54
C GLY A 138 6.70 28.67 -3.25
N ASN A 139 6.89 29.66 -4.11
CA ASN A 139 8.12 29.83 -4.88
C ASN A 139 8.59 28.58 -5.65
N ARG A 140 7.64 27.78 -6.17
CA ARG A 140 7.84 26.51 -6.89
C ARG A 140 8.30 25.32 -6.05
N GLU A 141 8.34 25.44 -4.74
CA GLU A 141 8.73 24.39 -3.80
C GLU A 141 7.61 24.11 -2.79
N SER A 142 7.56 22.89 -2.24
CA SER A 142 6.59 22.53 -1.21
C SER A 142 7.04 22.97 0.17
N TYR A 143 6.09 23.45 0.96
CA TYR A 143 6.26 23.81 2.35
C TYR A 143 5.25 23.04 3.20
N LEU A 144 5.73 22.50 4.33
CA LEU A 144 4.89 21.80 5.31
C LEU A 144 3.98 22.79 6.04
N ASP A 145 2.71 22.50 6.10
CA ASP A 145 1.74 23.19 6.99
C ASP A 145 1.52 22.34 8.26
N TYR A 146 0.92 21.17 8.13
CA TYR A 146 0.69 20.23 9.25
C TYR A 146 0.66 18.78 8.73
N GLN A 147 0.45 17.81 9.62
CA GLN A 147 0.28 16.41 9.26
C GLN A 147 -1.19 16.04 9.23
N SER A 148 -1.62 15.39 8.17
CA SER A 148 -3.00 14.96 7.94
C SER A 148 -3.10 13.46 7.69
N SER A 149 -4.32 12.98 7.55
CA SER A 149 -4.58 11.58 7.22
C SER A 149 -5.84 11.44 6.36
N ALA A 150 -5.82 10.48 5.45
CA ALA A 150 -6.96 10.21 4.58
C ALA A 150 -7.11 8.69 4.34
N PHE A 151 -8.22 8.34 3.71
CA PHE A 151 -8.43 6.99 3.20
C PHE A 151 -8.07 6.90 1.72
N ALA A 152 -7.74 5.69 1.29
CA ALA A 152 -7.54 5.36 -0.12
C ALA A 152 -8.08 3.97 -0.44
N LEU A 153 -8.36 3.73 -1.71
CA LEU A 153 -8.73 2.43 -2.24
C LEU A 153 -7.50 1.78 -2.89
N PRO A 154 -6.95 0.69 -2.33
CA PRO A 154 -5.84 -0.03 -2.94
C PRO A 154 -6.34 -0.95 -4.06
N MET A 155 -5.64 -0.92 -5.19
CA MET A 155 -5.83 -1.79 -6.34
C MET A 155 -4.48 -2.38 -6.71
N VAL A 156 -4.19 -3.59 -6.22
CA VAL A 156 -2.92 -4.27 -6.40
C VAL A 156 -3.08 -5.47 -7.30
N ILE A 157 -2.17 -5.61 -8.26
CA ILE A 157 -1.98 -6.82 -9.04
C ILE A 157 -0.57 -7.34 -8.81
N GLY A 158 -0.40 -8.63 -8.78
CA GLY A 158 0.91 -9.23 -8.60
C GLY A 158 0.98 -10.68 -9.03
N VAL A 159 2.19 -11.19 -8.99
CA VAL A 159 2.49 -12.60 -9.17
C VAL A 159 3.34 -13.05 -8.01
N LYS A 160 3.02 -14.19 -7.42
CA LYS A 160 3.81 -14.78 -6.35
C LYS A 160 4.18 -16.22 -6.64
N ALA A 161 5.33 -16.63 -6.13
CA ALA A 161 5.87 -17.97 -6.30
C ALA A 161 6.44 -18.49 -4.99
N ARG A 162 6.29 -19.79 -4.75
CA ARG A 162 6.98 -20.46 -3.65
C ARG A 162 8.42 -20.71 -4.03
N LEU A 163 9.35 -20.13 -3.25
CA LEU A 163 10.78 -20.21 -3.51
C LEU A 163 11.39 -21.48 -2.86
N PHE A 164 11.14 -21.66 -1.55
CA PHE A 164 11.54 -22.79 -0.73
C PHE A 164 10.37 -23.26 0.13
N SER A 165 10.59 -24.23 1.01
CA SER A 165 9.53 -24.81 1.85
C SER A 165 8.64 -23.76 2.52
N ASN A 166 9.24 -22.69 3.05
CA ASN A 166 8.54 -21.70 3.87
C ASN A 166 8.67 -20.28 3.35
N PHE A 167 9.24 -20.06 2.15
CA PHE A 167 9.40 -18.71 1.59
C PHE A 167 8.60 -18.55 0.32
N VAL A 168 7.87 -17.42 0.25
CA VAL A 168 7.15 -16.97 -0.93
C VAL A 168 7.73 -15.63 -1.36
N ILE A 169 8.08 -15.53 -2.63
CA ILE A 169 8.46 -14.27 -3.29
C ILE A 169 7.30 -13.80 -4.14
N GLY A 170 7.04 -12.50 -4.15
CA GLY A 170 6.05 -11.87 -5.01
C GLY A 170 6.62 -10.64 -5.69
N ALA A 171 6.06 -10.31 -6.84
CA ALA A 171 6.23 -9.03 -7.51
C ALA A 171 4.86 -8.39 -7.64
N GLU A 172 4.73 -7.13 -7.28
CA GLU A 172 3.44 -6.44 -7.28
C GLU A 172 3.55 -4.99 -7.73
N VAL A 173 2.47 -4.54 -8.35
CA VAL A 173 2.20 -3.13 -8.63
C VAL A 173 0.83 -2.80 -8.06
N GLY A 174 0.74 -1.73 -7.32
CA GLY A 174 -0.49 -1.35 -6.65
C GLY A 174 -0.73 0.15 -6.70
N ALA A 175 -1.79 0.55 -7.39
CA ALA A 175 -2.30 1.90 -7.37
C ALA A 175 -3.16 2.15 -6.12
N ARG A 176 -3.13 3.39 -5.63
CA ARG A 176 -3.98 3.89 -4.54
C ARG A 176 -4.75 5.09 -5.06
N TYR A 177 -6.05 4.93 -5.14
CA TYR A 177 -6.95 6.05 -5.34
C TYR A 177 -7.20 6.71 -4.00
N THR A 178 -6.72 7.93 -3.79
CA THR A 178 -6.90 8.63 -2.52
C THR A 178 -8.21 9.39 -2.49
N PHE A 179 -8.69 9.70 -1.30
CA PHE A 179 -9.85 10.58 -1.12
C PHE A 179 -9.40 11.98 -0.69
N THR A 180 -8.23 12.41 -1.14
CA THR A 180 -7.69 13.76 -0.98
C THR A 180 -7.07 14.24 -2.29
N ASP A 181 -7.01 15.57 -2.46
CA ASP A 181 -6.44 16.27 -3.61
C ASP A 181 -5.28 17.19 -3.17
N ASN A 182 -4.61 16.85 -2.07
CA ASN A 182 -3.50 17.69 -1.55
C ASN A 182 -2.24 16.90 -1.17
N LEU A 183 -1.94 15.81 -1.86
CA LEU A 183 -0.66 15.13 -1.68
C LEU A 183 0.50 15.92 -2.30
N ASP A 184 0.23 16.73 -3.32
CA ASP A 184 1.21 17.50 -4.06
C ASP A 184 1.19 19.01 -3.75
N GLY A 185 0.33 19.44 -2.84
CA GLY A 185 0.20 20.84 -2.47
C GLY A 185 -0.57 21.69 -3.46
N SER A 186 -1.33 21.07 -4.38
CA SER A 186 -2.13 21.80 -5.38
C SER A 186 -3.42 22.37 -4.79
N ASN A 187 -3.98 21.74 -3.77
CA ASN A 187 -5.24 22.13 -3.14
C ASN A 187 -5.14 22.17 -1.61
N PRO A 188 -4.35 23.08 -1.00
CA PRO A 188 -4.20 23.18 0.44
C PRO A 188 -5.54 23.39 1.14
N GLU A 189 -5.78 22.63 2.24
CA GLU A 189 -7.02 22.74 3.01
C GLU A 189 -7.10 24.01 3.89
N ASN A 190 -5.95 24.61 4.20
CA ASN A 190 -5.86 25.80 5.01
C ASN A 190 -6.27 27.05 4.21
N ASP A 191 -7.33 27.71 4.63
CA ASP A 191 -7.91 28.91 3.98
C ASP A 191 -6.88 30.03 3.78
N ASN A 192 -5.83 30.12 4.60
CA ASN A 192 -4.77 31.10 4.44
C ASN A 192 -3.98 30.93 3.13
N PHE A 193 -4.05 29.77 2.52
CA PHE A 193 -3.35 29.41 1.28
C PHE A 193 -4.29 29.23 0.08
N ASP A 194 -5.57 29.61 0.18
CA ASP A 194 -6.54 29.50 -0.90
C ASP A 194 -6.05 30.15 -2.22
N SER A 195 -5.34 31.25 -2.11
CA SER A 195 -4.77 31.95 -3.29
C SER A 195 -3.65 31.19 -3.99
N LEU A 196 -3.12 30.12 -3.37
CA LEU A 196 -2.07 29.27 -3.91
C LEU A 196 -2.61 28.02 -4.60
N ARG A 197 -3.93 27.77 -4.55
CA ARG A 197 -4.55 26.62 -5.22
C ARG A 197 -4.37 26.68 -6.72
N PHE A 198 -4.10 25.52 -7.32
CA PHE A 198 -3.92 25.36 -8.75
C PHE A 198 -4.28 23.94 -9.21
N GLY A 199 -4.25 23.68 -10.51
CA GLY A 199 -4.50 22.36 -11.06
C GLY A 199 -5.99 22.05 -11.21
N ASN A 200 -6.35 20.75 -11.15
CA ASN A 200 -7.70 20.28 -11.26
C ASN A 200 -8.30 19.94 -9.90
N LEU A 201 -8.88 20.89 -9.22
CA LEU A 201 -9.47 20.75 -7.88
C LEU A 201 -10.63 19.76 -7.76
N ASN A 202 -11.00 19.07 -8.84
CA ASN A 202 -12.06 18.06 -8.87
C ASN A 202 -11.53 16.63 -9.07
N SER A 203 -10.20 16.46 -9.08
CA SER A 203 -9.56 15.14 -9.23
C SER A 203 -8.74 14.81 -8.01
N ASN A 204 -8.98 13.63 -7.45
CA ASN A 204 -8.16 13.15 -6.34
C ASN A 204 -6.80 12.63 -6.84
N ASP A 205 -5.84 12.72 -5.96
CA ASP A 205 -4.48 12.23 -6.19
C ASP A 205 -4.36 10.72 -6.18
N TRP A 206 -3.34 10.22 -6.87
CA TRP A 206 -2.98 8.80 -6.88
C TRP A 206 -1.52 8.62 -6.54
N TYR A 207 -1.20 7.48 -5.96
CA TYR A 207 0.18 7.01 -5.87
C TYR A 207 0.27 5.52 -6.13
N VAL A 208 1.45 5.07 -6.57
CA VAL A 208 1.66 3.68 -6.97
C VAL A 208 2.90 3.15 -6.28
N PHE A 209 2.76 2.01 -5.61
CA PHE A 209 3.88 1.19 -5.16
C PHE A 209 4.18 0.10 -6.17
N SER A 210 5.46 -0.11 -6.47
CA SER A 210 5.94 -1.18 -7.35
C SER A 210 7.14 -1.85 -6.73
N GLY A 211 7.12 -3.17 -6.56
CA GLY A 211 8.24 -3.84 -5.91
C GLY A 211 8.07 -5.32 -5.69
N LEU A 212 8.91 -5.83 -4.81
CA LEU A 212 8.98 -7.24 -4.46
C LEU A 212 8.56 -7.44 -3.00
N THR A 213 7.90 -8.56 -2.76
CA THR A 213 7.59 -9.06 -1.41
C THR A 213 8.36 -10.35 -1.17
N LEU A 214 8.85 -10.52 0.05
CA LEU A 214 9.40 -11.79 0.53
C LEU A 214 8.73 -12.12 1.86
N THR A 215 7.95 -13.22 1.88
CA THR A 215 7.23 -13.66 3.06
C THR A 215 7.69 -15.02 3.54
N TYR A 216 7.71 -15.20 4.86
CA TYR A 216 7.93 -16.47 5.53
C TYR A 216 6.59 -17.03 6.00
N THR A 217 6.32 -18.30 5.67
CA THR A 217 5.08 -19.00 6.01
C THR A 217 5.24 -19.82 7.29
N PHE A 218 4.27 -19.73 8.19
CA PHE A 218 4.23 -20.48 9.43
C PHE A 218 2.78 -20.84 9.82
N GLY A 219 2.63 -21.83 10.70
CA GLY A 219 1.34 -22.35 11.15
C GLY A 219 1.24 -23.87 10.96
N GLN A 220 0.17 -24.46 11.51
CA GLN A 220 -0.08 -25.89 11.38
C GLN A 220 -0.90 -26.16 10.13
N ASN A 221 -0.75 -27.37 9.58
CA ASN A 221 -1.40 -27.78 8.33
C ASN A 221 -2.93 -27.82 8.47
N PRO A 222 -3.73 -26.99 7.78
CA PRO A 222 -5.16 -27.16 7.74
C PRO A 222 -5.53 -28.39 6.90
N CYS A 223 -6.49 -29.18 7.39
CA CYS A 223 -7.22 -30.06 6.51
C CYS A 223 -8.21 -29.20 5.72
N PHE A 224 -7.94 -28.92 4.46
CA PHE A 224 -8.98 -28.48 3.54
C PHE A 224 -9.79 -29.74 3.17
N CYS A 225 -10.83 -30.04 3.93
CA CYS A 225 -11.82 -31.03 3.49
C CYS A 225 -12.49 -30.41 2.25
N ALA A 226 -12.33 -31.06 1.09
CA ALA A 226 -13.14 -30.76 -0.07
C ALA A 226 -14.59 -31.14 0.28
N GLU A 227 -15.51 -30.18 0.33
CA GLU A 227 -16.95 -30.39 0.27
C GLU A 227 -17.37 -30.73 -1.16
#